data_2a081c91765f018bae7dc5afd2376266
#
_entry.id   2a081c91765f018bae7dc5afd2376266
#
_cell.length_a   1.000
_cell.length_b   1.000
_cell.length_c   1.000
_cell.angle_alpha   90.00
_cell.angle_beta   90.00
_cell.angle_gamma   90.00
#
_symmetry.space_group_name_H-M   'P 1'
#
loop_
_entity.id
_entity.type
_entity.pdbx_description
1 polymer ?
#
loop_
_entity_poly.entity_id
_entity_poly.type
_entity_poly.pdbx_seq_one_letter_code
_entity_poly.pdbx_strand_id
1 'polypeptide(L)'
;VVMVDFANALKVAGSGMQAQATRLGRLSENIANADTPGYHRKTISFHAAMSAGQTDGTVETGPVRLDQSPLEQIYDPSHPLADESGHYNGSNVNLLVEIADAREAQRSYEANLKMFDQIRQMSSSLMDLLRK
;
A
#
# COMPACT_ATOMS: atom_id res chain seq x y z
N VAL A 1 28.19 13.62 -10.36
CA VAL A 1 27.52 12.42 -10.88
C VAL A 1 27.16 11.46 -9.75
N VAL A 2 28.13 11.11 -8.88
CA VAL A 2 27.90 10.17 -7.77
C VAL A 2 26.84 10.68 -6.80
N MET A 3 26.84 11.97 -6.47
CA MET A 3 25.86 12.56 -5.56
C MET A 3 24.45 12.56 -6.17
N VAL A 4 24.35 12.77 -7.49
CA VAL A 4 23.08 12.65 -8.20
C VAL A 4 22.55 11.22 -8.15
N ASP A 5 23.43 10.22 -8.29
CA ASP A 5 23.06 8.82 -8.19
C ASP A 5 22.55 8.46 -6.79
N PHE A 6 23.18 8.96 -5.72
CA PHE A 6 22.69 8.77 -4.36
C PHE A 6 21.32 9.43 -4.15
N ALA A 7 21.16 10.65 -4.66
CA ALA A 7 19.89 11.37 -4.56
C ALA A 7 18.77 10.61 -5.28
N ASN A 8 19.05 10.09 -6.48
CA ASN A 8 18.09 9.28 -7.23
C ASN A 8 17.74 7.99 -6.51
N ALA A 9 18.75 7.31 -5.95
CA ALA A 9 18.52 6.08 -5.18
C ALA A 9 17.67 6.33 -3.93
N LEU A 10 17.89 7.44 -3.22
CA LEU A 10 17.06 7.85 -2.09
C LEU A 10 15.63 8.12 -2.52
N LYS A 11 15.46 8.79 -3.65
CA LYS A 11 14.14 9.10 -4.21
C LYS A 11 13.37 7.82 -4.57
N VAL A 12 14.04 6.85 -5.18
CA VAL A 12 13.45 5.55 -5.53
C VAL A 12 13.01 4.80 -4.28
N ALA A 13 13.89 4.67 -3.29
CA ALA A 13 13.58 4.00 -2.03
C ALA A 13 12.44 4.71 -1.28
N GLY A 14 12.48 6.05 -1.24
CA GLY A 14 11.42 6.85 -0.60
C GLY A 14 10.08 6.69 -1.28
N SER A 15 10.04 6.61 -2.62
CA SER A 15 8.80 6.40 -3.36
C SER A 15 8.20 5.03 -3.06
N GLY A 16 9.02 4.00 -2.93
CA GLY A 16 8.58 2.66 -2.54
C GLY A 16 7.98 2.64 -1.14
N MET A 17 8.62 3.34 -0.19
CA MET A 17 8.10 3.49 1.17
C MET A 17 6.73 4.17 1.17
N GLN A 18 6.59 5.26 0.44
CA GLN A 18 5.34 6.01 0.35
C GLN A 18 4.22 5.17 -0.26
N ALA A 19 4.52 4.43 -1.32
CA ALA A 19 3.55 3.54 -1.96
C ALA A 19 3.07 2.45 -1.00
N GLN A 20 3.98 1.82 -0.25
CA GLN A 20 3.62 0.79 0.72
C GLN A 20 2.85 1.37 1.91
N ALA A 21 3.17 2.58 2.35
CA ALA A 21 2.42 3.26 3.42
C ALA A 21 0.98 3.53 2.97
N THR A 22 0.78 3.97 1.74
CA THR A 22 -0.55 4.19 1.16
C THR A 22 -1.33 2.87 1.09
N ARG A 23 -0.68 1.79 0.63
CA ARG A 23 -1.28 0.46 0.60
C ARG A 23 -1.70 0.00 1.98
N LEU A 24 -0.82 0.15 2.99
CA LEU A 24 -1.14 -0.18 4.38
C LEU A 24 -2.37 0.57 4.88
N GLY A 25 -2.50 1.85 4.53
CA GLY A 25 -3.68 2.65 4.86
C GLY A 25 -4.96 2.06 4.31
N ARG A 26 -4.95 1.61 3.05
CA ARG A 26 -6.13 0.96 2.45
C ARG A 26 -6.43 -0.39 3.06
N LEU A 27 -5.40 -1.19 3.33
CA LEU A 27 -5.56 -2.48 3.99
C LEU A 27 -6.12 -2.34 5.40
N SER A 28 -5.64 -1.36 6.16
CA SER A 28 -6.14 -1.07 7.50
C SER A 28 -7.61 -0.64 7.47
N GLU A 29 -7.98 0.16 6.50
CA GLU A 29 -9.37 0.58 6.29
C GLU A 29 -10.27 -0.62 5.95
N ASN A 30 -9.80 -1.52 5.09
CA ASN A 30 -10.52 -2.75 4.77
C ASN A 30 -10.71 -3.63 6.01
N ILE A 31 -9.66 -3.80 6.82
CA ILE A 31 -9.73 -4.60 8.05
C ILE A 31 -10.73 -3.98 9.02
N ALA A 32 -10.68 -2.66 9.21
CA ALA A 32 -11.59 -1.96 10.12
C ALA A 32 -13.05 -2.09 9.68
N ASN A 33 -13.31 -2.22 8.40
CA ASN A 33 -14.66 -2.27 7.82
C ASN A 33 -15.07 -3.67 7.34
N ALA A 34 -14.36 -4.72 7.77
CA ALA A 34 -14.65 -6.10 7.35
C ALA A 34 -16.08 -6.53 7.69
N ASP A 35 -16.64 -6.00 8.77
CA ASP A 35 -18.01 -6.30 9.22
C ASP A 35 -19.01 -5.17 8.91
N THR A 36 -18.59 -4.15 8.17
CA THR A 36 -19.48 -3.04 7.82
C THR A 36 -20.41 -3.46 6.67
N PRO A 37 -21.74 -3.43 6.87
CA PRO A 37 -22.68 -3.79 5.82
C PRO A 37 -22.50 -2.94 4.56
N GLY A 38 -22.46 -3.60 3.41
CA GLY A 38 -22.34 -2.95 2.11
C GLY A 38 -20.94 -2.44 1.77
N TYR A 39 -19.96 -2.72 2.59
CA TYR A 39 -18.59 -2.24 2.35
C TYR A 39 -17.92 -3.03 1.23
N HIS A 40 -17.38 -2.30 0.26
CA HIS A 40 -16.54 -2.85 -0.80
C HIS A 40 -15.07 -2.64 -0.47
N ARG A 41 -14.31 -3.70 -0.58
CA ARG A 41 -12.86 -3.69 -0.37
C ARG A 41 -12.21 -2.65 -1.29
N LYS A 42 -11.33 -1.83 -0.72
CA LYS A 42 -10.56 -0.84 -1.49
C LYS A 42 -9.23 -1.43 -1.92
N THR A 43 -8.87 -1.18 -3.15
CA THR A 43 -7.60 -1.61 -3.74
C THR A 43 -6.91 -0.42 -4.39
N ILE A 44 -5.59 -0.48 -4.44
CA ILE A 44 -4.78 0.45 -5.22
C ILE A 44 -3.78 -0.35 -6.06
N SER A 45 -3.39 0.21 -7.19
CA SER A 45 -2.35 -0.35 -8.03
C SER A 45 -1.07 0.47 -7.90
N PHE A 46 0.07 -0.17 -8.14
CA PHE A 46 1.36 0.51 -8.26
C PHE A 46 1.74 0.55 -9.72
N HIS A 47 2.38 1.63 -10.13
CA HIS A 47 2.93 1.75 -11.47
C HIS A 47 4.20 2.60 -11.44
N ALA A 48 5.03 2.42 -12.46
CA ALA A 48 6.25 3.20 -12.58
C ALA A 48 5.89 4.65 -12.91
N ALA A 49 6.51 5.59 -12.20
CA ALA A 49 6.34 7.01 -12.49
C ALA A 49 7.04 7.34 -13.81
N MET A 50 6.41 8.19 -14.61
CA MET A 50 6.91 8.62 -15.90
C MET A 50 7.32 10.09 -15.83
N SER A 51 8.51 10.39 -16.34
CA SER A 51 8.98 11.76 -16.48
C SER A 51 9.55 11.91 -17.88
N ALA A 52 9.05 12.90 -18.64
CA ALA A 52 9.46 13.15 -20.02
C ALA A 52 9.40 11.89 -20.93
N GLY A 53 8.39 11.04 -20.72
CA GLY A 53 8.17 9.83 -21.50
C GLY A 53 9.04 8.63 -21.09
N GLN A 54 9.82 8.75 -20.03
CA GLN A 54 10.69 7.70 -19.54
C GLN A 54 10.42 7.43 -18.04
N THR A 55 10.70 6.19 -17.61
CA THR A 55 10.63 5.86 -16.19
C THR A 55 11.89 6.35 -15.47
N ASP A 56 11.71 6.89 -14.25
CA ASP A 56 12.84 7.34 -13.42
C ASP A 56 13.16 6.36 -12.29
N GLY A 57 12.52 5.20 -12.28
CA GLY A 57 12.70 4.17 -11.26
C GLY A 57 11.80 4.36 -10.04
N THR A 58 11.11 5.50 -9.92
CA THR A 58 10.16 5.68 -8.82
C THR A 58 8.84 4.99 -9.09
N VAL A 59 8.10 4.70 -8.02
CA VAL A 59 6.78 4.09 -8.08
C VAL A 59 5.73 5.08 -7.61
N GLU A 60 4.56 5.04 -8.24
CA GLU A 60 3.39 5.81 -7.85
C GLU A 60 2.22 4.88 -7.59
N THR A 61 1.29 5.34 -6.75
CA THR A 61 0.03 4.64 -6.56
C THR A 61 -1.03 5.20 -7.50
N GLY A 62 -1.87 4.31 -8.02
CA GLY A 62 -3.03 4.70 -8.83
C GLY A 62 -4.19 5.14 -7.94
N PRO A 63 -5.34 5.46 -8.55
CA PRO A 63 -6.52 5.83 -7.81
C PRO A 63 -7.05 4.65 -7.00
N VAL A 64 -7.73 4.96 -5.89
CA VAL A 64 -8.41 3.95 -5.09
C VAL A 64 -9.59 3.39 -5.91
N ARG A 65 -9.68 2.07 -5.97
CA ARG A 65 -10.78 1.38 -6.64
C ARG A 65 -11.53 0.50 -5.65
N LEU A 66 -12.83 0.37 -5.86
CA LEU A 66 -13.65 -0.55 -5.08
C LEU A 66 -13.68 -1.89 -5.79
N ASP A 67 -13.40 -2.96 -5.04
CA ASP A 67 -13.50 -4.32 -5.54
C ASP A 67 -14.97 -4.65 -5.78
N GLN A 68 -15.32 -5.06 -6.99
CA GLN A 68 -16.69 -5.36 -7.40
C GLN A 68 -17.07 -6.83 -7.16
N SER A 69 -16.24 -7.60 -6.48
CA SER A 69 -16.57 -8.97 -6.09
C SER A 69 -17.85 -8.99 -5.26
N PRO A 70 -18.65 -10.07 -5.34
CA PRO A 70 -19.89 -10.16 -4.59
C PRO A 70 -19.68 -9.99 -3.09
N LEU A 71 -20.58 -9.25 -2.45
CA LEU A 71 -20.60 -9.08 -1.01
C LEU A 71 -21.09 -10.37 -0.35
N GLU A 72 -20.58 -10.65 0.84
CA GLU A 72 -21.01 -11.80 1.62
C GLU A 72 -22.47 -11.64 2.03
N GLN A 73 -23.28 -12.70 1.85
CA GLN A 73 -24.66 -12.73 2.30
C GLN A 73 -24.71 -13.29 3.71
N ILE A 74 -25.15 -12.47 4.65
CA ILE A 74 -25.20 -12.82 6.07
C ILE A 74 -26.65 -13.07 6.46
N TYR A 75 -26.93 -14.24 7.06
CA TYR A 75 -28.25 -14.59 7.56
C TYR A 75 -28.42 -14.07 8.98
N ASP A 76 -29.25 -13.06 9.13
CA ASP A 76 -29.69 -12.51 10.43
C ASP A 76 -31.03 -11.81 10.21
N PRO A 77 -32.16 -12.56 10.38
CA PRO A 77 -33.49 -11.99 10.11
C PRO A 77 -33.87 -10.80 10.99
N SER A 78 -33.21 -10.65 12.13
CA SER A 78 -33.45 -9.54 13.06
C SER A 78 -32.69 -8.28 12.69
N HIS A 79 -31.77 -8.37 11.73
CA HIS A 79 -30.94 -7.23 11.33
C HIS A 79 -31.79 -6.19 10.58
N PRO A 80 -31.61 -4.87 10.86
CA PRO A 80 -32.40 -3.83 10.20
C PRO A 80 -32.32 -3.82 8.67
N LEU A 81 -31.21 -4.33 8.11
CA LEU A 81 -30.99 -4.39 6.66
C LEU A 81 -31.36 -5.73 6.04
N ALA A 82 -31.89 -6.68 6.85
CA ALA A 82 -32.28 -7.99 6.33
C ALA A 82 -33.45 -7.86 5.35
N ASP A 83 -33.38 -8.65 4.26
CA ASP A 83 -34.45 -8.75 3.28
C ASP A 83 -35.50 -9.78 3.72
N GLU A 84 -36.45 -10.12 2.79
CA GLU A 84 -37.50 -11.09 3.08
C GLU A 84 -36.95 -12.48 3.38
N SER A 85 -35.79 -12.84 2.81
CA SER A 85 -35.13 -14.13 3.08
C SER A 85 -34.34 -14.14 4.36
N GLY A 86 -34.24 -13.02 5.05
CA GLY A 86 -33.47 -12.87 6.30
C GLY A 86 -31.99 -12.63 6.09
N HIS A 87 -31.57 -12.30 4.88
CA HIS A 87 -30.18 -12.03 4.55
C HIS A 87 -29.94 -10.53 4.33
N TYR A 88 -28.73 -10.09 4.63
CA TYR A 88 -28.26 -8.75 4.26
C TYR A 88 -26.85 -8.82 3.70
N ASN A 89 -26.45 -7.79 2.97
CA ASN A 89 -25.11 -7.71 2.39
C ASN A 89 -24.10 -7.30 3.45
N GLY A 90 -23.09 -8.13 3.67
CA GLY A 90 -21.92 -7.78 4.46
C GLY A 90 -20.90 -7.06 3.58
N SER A 91 -19.62 -7.34 3.80
CA SER A 91 -18.53 -6.82 2.99
C SER A 91 -17.97 -7.91 2.08
N ASN A 92 -17.08 -7.52 1.15
CA ASN A 92 -16.28 -8.47 0.38
C ASN A 92 -14.83 -8.55 0.89
N VAL A 93 -14.58 -8.13 2.12
CA VAL A 93 -13.27 -8.20 2.75
C VAL A 93 -13.03 -9.60 3.31
N ASN A 94 -11.89 -10.20 2.96
CA ASN A 94 -11.41 -11.43 3.58
C ASN A 94 -10.28 -11.06 4.56
N LEU A 95 -10.53 -11.17 5.85
CA LEU A 95 -9.58 -10.75 6.90
C LEU A 95 -8.22 -11.42 6.78
N LEU A 96 -8.19 -12.72 6.48
CA LEU A 96 -6.92 -13.46 6.36
C LEU A 96 -6.07 -12.89 5.23
N VAL A 97 -6.69 -12.62 4.09
CA VAL A 97 -6.00 -12.05 2.93
C VAL A 97 -5.51 -10.64 3.24
N GLU A 98 -6.36 -9.81 3.86
CA GLU A 98 -5.98 -8.43 4.19
C GLU A 98 -4.83 -8.38 5.20
N ILE A 99 -4.86 -9.24 6.22
CA ILE A 99 -3.79 -9.33 7.22
C ILE A 99 -2.49 -9.80 6.57
N ALA A 100 -2.54 -10.80 5.69
CA ALA A 100 -1.37 -11.28 4.96
C ALA A 100 -0.77 -10.19 4.09
N ASP A 101 -1.63 -9.45 3.36
CA ASP A 101 -1.21 -8.33 2.53
C ASP A 101 -0.63 -7.18 3.36
N ALA A 102 -1.21 -6.92 4.52
CA ALA A 102 -0.70 -5.89 5.43
C ALA A 102 0.70 -6.24 5.95
N ARG A 103 0.94 -7.50 6.28
CA ARG A 103 2.26 -7.96 6.71
C ARG A 103 3.28 -7.85 5.58
N GLU A 104 2.88 -8.20 4.36
CA GLU A 104 3.74 -8.05 3.19
C GLU A 104 4.08 -6.57 2.93
N ALA A 105 3.09 -5.68 2.98
CA ALA A 105 3.29 -4.26 2.79
C ALA A 105 4.22 -3.67 3.86
N GLN A 106 4.04 -4.09 5.12
CA GLN A 106 4.90 -3.67 6.22
C GLN A 106 6.33 -4.15 6.02
N ARG A 107 6.50 -5.39 5.61
CA ARG A 107 7.83 -5.96 5.33
C ARG A 107 8.53 -5.22 4.19
N SER A 108 7.80 -4.91 3.13
CA SER A 108 8.33 -4.14 1.99
C SER A 108 8.69 -2.72 2.39
N TYR A 109 7.88 -2.09 3.23
CA TYR A 109 8.17 -0.76 3.79
C TYR A 109 9.48 -0.78 4.58
N GLU A 110 9.65 -1.75 5.47
CA GLU A 110 10.84 -1.90 6.30
C GLU A 110 12.10 -2.17 5.45
N ALA A 111 11.96 -2.99 4.40
CA ALA A 111 13.07 -3.26 3.48
C ALA A 111 13.51 -1.99 2.75
N ASN A 112 12.56 -1.19 2.29
CA ASN A 112 12.85 0.10 1.65
C ASN A 112 13.46 1.09 2.63
N LEU A 113 13.02 1.09 3.87
CA LEU A 113 13.59 1.94 4.92
C LEU A 113 15.06 1.60 5.19
N LYS A 114 15.38 0.31 5.29
CA LYS A 114 16.78 -0.15 5.46
C LYS A 114 17.63 0.26 4.27
N MET A 115 17.11 0.12 3.06
CA MET A 115 17.81 0.55 1.84
C MET A 115 18.05 2.05 1.86
N PHE A 116 17.04 2.83 2.23
CA PHE A 116 17.13 4.29 2.36
C PHE A 116 18.25 4.68 3.33
N ASP A 117 18.26 4.07 4.52
CA ASP A 117 19.26 4.35 5.54
C ASP A 117 20.67 3.97 5.09
N GLN A 118 20.84 2.83 4.43
CA GLN A 118 22.13 2.41 3.87
C GLN A 118 22.66 3.39 2.83
N ILE A 119 21.80 3.84 1.94
CA ILE A 119 22.16 4.82 0.90
C ILE A 119 22.61 6.13 1.56
N ARG A 120 21.88 6.58 2.57
CA ARG A 120 22.25 7.78 3.34
C ARG A 120 23.62 7.64 3.99
N GLN A 121 23.88 6.51 4.63
CA GLN A 121 25.15 6.25 5.28
C GLN A 121 26.31 6.20 4.28
N MET A 122 26.12 5.55 3.14
CA MET A 122 27.11 5.49 2.08
C MET A 122 27.41 6.88 1.52
N SER A 123 26.39 7.69 1.31
CA SER A 123 26.55 9.07 0.84
C SER A 123 27.33 9.92 1.85
N SER A 124 26.99 9.79 3.13
CA SER A 124 27.68 10.49 4.22
C SER A 124 29.14 10.09 4.32
N SER A 125 29.43 8.78 4.25
CA SER A 125 30.79 8.27 4.29
C SER A 125 31.63 8.77 3.12
N LEU A 126 31.04 8.81 1.93
CA LEU A 126 31.72 9.33 0.74
C LEU A 126 32.04 10.82 0.89
N MET A 127 31.11 11.61 1.42
CA MET A 127 31.35 13.03 1.70
C MET A 127 32.49 13.24 2.70
N ASP A 128 32.55 12.41 3.73
CA ASP A 128 33.63 12.47 4.73
C ASP A 128 35.00 12.19 4.09
N LEU A 129 35.07 11.23 3.17
CA LEU A 129 36.28 10.93 2.42
C LEU A 129 36.72 12.10 1.54
N LEU A 130 35.79 12.81 0.95
CA LEU A 130 36.08 13.95 0.08
C LEU A 130 36.56 15.19 0.84
N ARG A 131 36.30 15.27 2.13
CA ARG A 131 36.75 16.36 2.99
C ARG A 131 38.18 16.24 3.44
N LYS A 132 38.80 15.06 3.33
CA LYS A 132 40.18 14.79 3.77
C LYS A 132 41.22 15.17 2.67
#